data_ca38ff493fe6c3a77ec5ba192a9d8949
#
_entry.id   ca38ff493fe6c3a77ec5ba192a9d8949
#
_cell.length_a   1.000
_cell.length_b   1.000
_cell.length_c   1.000
_cell.angle_alpha   90.00
_cell.angle_beta   90.00
_cell.angle_gamma   90.00
#
_symmetry.space_group_name_H-M   'P 1'
#
loop_
_entity.id
_entity.type
_entity.pdbx_description
1 polymer ?
#
loop_
_entity_poly.entity_id
_entity_poly.type
_entity_poly.pdbx_seq_one_letter_code
_entity_poly.pdbx_strand_id
1 'polypeptide(L)'
;MKNSAIIVFADTLVATMAGIAVIPAAVANGIASGTPLDQIKLGGPNLLFVTLQDVFRAMGTAGALFGVIFYLLVLIAAISSAIALIEVDITYFLDRAEQKGRKGNRPKVAFLVCLAIFAVSVLVGIDGLGTTGVFPWPATAGWND
;
A
#
# COMPACT_ATOMS: atom_id res chain seq x y z
N MET A 1 7.63 4.05 25.70
CA MET A 1 7.85 5.33 25.01
C MET A 1 9.17 5.41 24.23
N LYS A 2 10.32 4.98 24.76
CA LYS A 2 11.61 5.03 24.02
C LYS A 2 11.61 4.21 22.73
N ASN A 3 11.06 3.00 22.74
CA ASN A 3 11.04 2.13 21.57
C ASN A 3 10.13 2.68 20.45
N SER A 4 8.99 3.28 20.80
CA SER A 4 8.10 3.89 19.81
C SER A 4 8.77 5.08 19.10
N ALA A 5 9.50 5.91 19.83
CA ALA A 5 10.22 7.03 19.24
C ALA A 5 11.33 6.56 18.26
N ILE A 6 12.03 5.48 18.61
CA ILE A 6 13.08 4.89 17.74
C ILE A 6 12.45 4.35 16.46
N ILE A 7 11.31 3.66 16.57
CA ILE A 7 10.60 3.11 15.41
C ILE A 7 10.14 4.23 14.47
N VAL A 8 9.48 5.26 15.01
CA VAL A 8 9.02 6.42 14.21
C VAL A 8 10.17 7.14 13.53
N PHE A 9 11.29 7.34 14.25
CA PHE A 9 12.47 7.99 13.68
C PHE A 9 13.07 7.15 12.54
N ALA A 10 13.24 5.85 12.75
CA ALA A 10 13.78 4.94 11.74
C ALA A 10 12.87 4.86 10.50
N ASP A 11 11.56 4.77 10.69
CA ASP A 11 10.58 4.74 9.61
C ASP A 11 10.62 6.02 8.77
N THR A 12 10.61 7.19 9.44
CA THR A 12 10.70 8.48 8.77
C THR A 12 12.02 8.63 7.99
N LEU A 13 13.13 8.17 8.56
CA LEU A 13 14.43 8.23 7.91
C LEU A 13 14.46 7.37 6.65
N VAL A 14 13.98 6.13 6.74
CA VAL A 14 13.92 5.21 5.59
C VAL A 14 12.98 5.75 4.51
N ALA A 15 11.80 6.25 4.88
CA ALA A 15 10.85 6.84 3.94
C ALA A 15 11.45 8.05 3.22
N THR A 16 12.15 8.92 3.94
CA THR A 16 12.81 10.10 3.35
C THR A 16 13.92 9.70 2.39
N MET A 17 14.77 8.74 2.79
CA MET A 17 15.83 8.23 1.91
C MET A 17 15.26 7.58 0.65
N ALA A 18 14.19 6.80 0.77
CA ALA A 18 13.50 6.20 -0.37
C ALA A 18 12.94 7.27 -1.31
N GLY A 19 12.29 8.32 -0.77
CA GLY A 19 11.79 9.44 -1.57
C GLY A 19 12.89 10.16 -2.34
N ILE A 20 14.02 10.46 -1.69
CA ILE A 20 15.17 11.12 -2.33
C ILE A 20 15.78 10.24 -3.43
N ALA A 21 15.73 8.92 -3.31
CA ALA A 21 16.25 8.02 -4.34
C ALA A 21 15.26 7.84 -5.50
N VAL A 22 13.98 7.60 -5.20
CA VAL A 22 12.97 7.19 -6.18
C VAL A 22 12.47 8.37 -7.01
N ILE A 23 12.16 9.52 -6.38
CA ILE A 23 11.56 10.66 -7.09
C ILE A 23 12.49 11.21 -8.17
N PRO A 24 13.78 11.51 -7.91
CA PRO A 24 14.68 11.98 -8.97
C PRO A 24 14.90 10.95 -10.08
N ALA A 25 14.97 9.65 -9.73
CA ALA A 25 15.11 8.60 -10.72
C ALA A 25 13.88 8.51 -11.64
N ALA A 26 12.68 8.64 -11.09
CA ALA A 26 11.43 8.66 -11.85
C ALA A 26 11.35 9.87 -12.78
N VAL A 27 11.70 11.05 -12.28
CA VAL A 27 11.74 12.30 -13.07
C VAL A 27 12.76 12.20 -14.20
N ALA A 28 13.98 11.76 -13.91
CA ALA A 28 15.04 11.61 -14.90
C ALA A 28 14.65 10.64 -16.02
N ASN A 29 14.03 9.49 -15.66
CA ASN A 29 13.55 8.53 -16.63
C ASN A 29 12.38 9.08 -17.47
N GLY A 30 11.44 9.81 -16.85
CA GLY A 30 10.34 10.45 -17.56
C GLY A 30 10.82 11.48 -18.58
N ILE A 31 11.78 12.35 -18.21
CA ILE A 31 12.40 13.32 -19.13
C ILE A 31 13.14 12.61 -20.27
N ALA A 32 13.90 11.57 -19.95
CA ALA A 32 14.62 10.78 -20.96
C ALA A 32 13.67 10.09 -21.96
N SER A 33 12.46 9.75 -21.54
CA SER A 33 11.39 9.19 -22.36
C SER A 33 10.57 10.25 -23.13
N GLY A 34 10.91 11.54 -22.98
CA GLY A 34 10.20 12.63 -23.62
C GLY A 34 8.85 12.99 -23.00
N THR A 35 8.57 12.51 -21.79
CA THR A 35 7.32 12.81 -21.08
C THR A 35 7.41 14.19 -20.43
N PRO A 36 6.46 15.10 -20.66
CA PRO A 36 6.41 16.40 -19.98
C PRO A 36 6.35 16.24 -18.46
N LEU A 37 6.98 17.15 -17.72
CA LEU A 37 7.09 17.08 -16.25
C LEU A 37 5.73 17.03 -15.55
N ASP A 38 4.74 17.71 -16.09
CA ASP A 38 3.36 17.76 -15.58
C ASP A 38 2.59 16.44 -15.74
N GLN A 39 3.07 15.55 -16.62
CA GLN A 39 2.46 14.24 -16.87
C GLN A 39 3.16 13.10 -16.11
N ILE A 40 4.28 13.36 -15.46
CA ILE A 40 5.00 12.35 -14.68
C ILE A 40 4.26 12.14 -13.35
N LYS A 41 3.58 11.01 -13.23
CA LYS A 41 2.85 10.65 -12.00
C LYS A 41 3.82 10.20 -10.91
N LEU A 42 4.09 11.10 -9.95
CA LEU A 42 5.05 10.89 -8.84
C LEU A 42 4.39 10.39 -7.54
N GLY A 43 3.16 9.93 -7.60
CA GLY A 43 2.42 9.48 -6.42
C GLY A 43 1.53 8.28 -6.68
N GLY A 44 1.07 7.68 -5.57
CA GLY A 44 0.12 6.58 -5.58
C GLY A 44 0.64 5.29 -6.21
N PRO A 45 -0.26 4.37 -6.59
CA PRO A 45 0.09 3.10 -7.22
C PRO A 45 0.84 3.25 -8.54
N ASN A 46 0.60 4.34 -9.27
CA ASN A 46 1.27 4.60 -10.56
C ASN A 46 2.78 4.74 -10.41
N LEU A 47 3.26 5.42 -9.36
CA LEU A 47 4.70 5.51 -9.11
C LEU A 47 5.31 4.12 -8.90
N LEU A 48 4.66 3.27 -8.11
CA LEU A 48 5.18 1.97 -7.72
C LEU A 48 5.14 0.95 -8.87
N PHE A 49 4.02 0.90 -9.61
CA PHE A 49 3.77 -0.17 -10.58
C PHE A 49 4.01 0.23 -12.04
N VAL A 50 4.08 1.52 -12.35
CA VAL A 50 4.36 1.99 -13.71
C VAL A 50 5.72 2.67 -13.76
N THR A 51 5.88 3.79 -13.05
CA THR A 51 7.10 4.60 -13.16
C THR A 51 8.35 3.85 -12.72
N LEU A 52 8.30 3.09 -11.61
CA LEU A 52 9.45 2.27 -11.18
C LEU A 52 9.76 1.11 -12.13
N GLN A 53 8.76 0.53 -12.79
CA GLN A 53 9.03 -0.47 -13.83
C GLN A 53 9.82 0.11 -15.00
N ASP A 54 9.49 1.33 -15.42
CA ASP A 54 10.23 1.98 -16.51
C ASP A 54 11.66 2.32 -16.10
N VAL A 55 11.88 2.72 -14.83
CA VAL A 55 13.23 2.90 -14.29
C VAL A 55 14.02 1.58 -14.32
N PHE A 56 13.43 0.47 -13.88
CA PHE A 56 14.08 -0.84 -13.93
C PHE A 56 14.35 -1.29 -15.37
N ARG A 57 13.47 -1.03 -16.33
CA ARG A 57 13.71 -1.31 -17.76
C ARG A 57 14.88 -0.51 -18.30
N ALA A 58 14.99 0.76 -17.92
CA ALA A 58 16.10 1.62 -18.33
C ALA A 58 17.48 1.13 -17.81
N MET A 59 17.49 0.37 -16.71
CA MET A 59 18.70 -0.27 -16.16
C MET A 59 19.15 -1.53 -16.93
N GLY A 60 18.39 -1.97 -17.93
CA GLY A 60 18.73 -3.16 -18.74
C GLY A 60 18.63 -4.47 -17.94
N THR A 61 19.56 -5.41 -18.21
CA THR A 61 19.52 -6.76 -17.61
C THR A 61 19.59 -6.74 -16.07
N ALA A 62 20.38 -5.84 -15.50
CA ALA A 62 20.45 -5.66 -14.05
C ALA A 62 19.11 -5.21 -13.47
N GLY A 63 18.39 -4.34 -14.17
CA GLY A 63 17.09 -3.83 -13.73
C GLY A 63 16.03 -4.92 -13.58
N ALA A 64 16.07 -5.96 -14.41
CA ALA A 64 15.15 -7.09 -14.27
C ALA A 64 15.34 -7.81 -12.93
N LEU A 65 16.59 -8.06 -12.53
CA LEU A 65 16.90 -8.69 -11.24
C LEU A 65 16.50 -7.80 -10.07
N PHE A 66 16.86 -6.52 -10.11
CA PHE A 66 16.45 -5.55 -9.07
C PHE A 66 14.93 -5.40 -8.97
N GLY A 67 14.23 -5.38 -10.10
CA GLY A 67 12.77 -5.33 -10.14
C GLY A 67 12.11 -6.53 -9.46
N VAL A 68 12.58 -7.75 -9.74
CA VAL A 68 12.04 -8.95 -9.10
C VAL A 68 12.25 -8.91 -7.59
N ILE A 69 13.46 -8.60 -7.13
CA ILE A 69 13.77 -8.50 -5.69
C ILE A 69 12.92 -7.41 -5.04
N PHE A 70 12.79 -6.26 -5.67
CA PHE A 70 12.00 -5.15 -5.17
C PHE A 70 10.52 -5.52 -4.99
N TYR A 71 9.89 -6.07 -6.03
CA TYR A 71 8.47 -6.45 -5.94
C TYR A 71 8.23 -7.61 -4.98
N LEU A 72 9.17 -8.52 -4.83
CA LEU A 72 9.10 -9.57 -3.81
C LEU A 72 9.14 -8.98 -2.40
N LEU A 73 10.02 -8.00 -2.16
CA LEU A 73 10.08 -7.30 -0.88
C LEU A 73 8.80 -6.49 -0.60
N VAL A 74 8.26 -5.81 -1.61
CA VAL A 74 6.98 -5.09 -1.51
C VAL A 74 5.84 -6.05 -1.17
N LEU A 75 5.79 -7.23 -1.80
CA LEU A 75 4.79 -8.25 -1.51
C LEU A 75 4.88 -8.74 -0.05
N ILE A 76 6.07 -9.07 0.41
CA ILE A 76 6.28 -9.51 1.81
C ILE A 76 5.89 -8.41 2.79
N ALA A 77 6.29 -7.17 2.52
CA ALA A 77 5.93 -6.02 3.34
C ALA A 77 4.41 -5.78 3.39
N ALA A 78 3.73 -5.88 2.24
CA ALA A 78 2.28 -5.73 2.15
C ALA A 78 1.54 -6.82 2.95
N ILE A 79 1.96 -8.09 2.83
CA ILE A 79 1.39 -9.20 3.59
C ILE A 79 1.61 -8.99 5.10
N SER A 80 2.82 -8.62 5.52
CA SER A 80 3.14 -8.37 6.93
C SER A 80 2.29 -7.25 7.51
N SER A 81 2.12 -6.15 6.78
CA SER A 81 1.27 -5.02 7.18
C SER A 81 -0.20 -5.42 7.27
N ALA A 82 -0.70 -6.19 6.30
CA ALA A 82 -2.07 -6.68 6.31
C ALA A 82 -2.36 -7.57 7.53
N ILE A 83 -1.44 -8.48 7.86
CA ILE A 83 -1.56 -9.35 9.05
C ILE A 83 -1.61 -8.50 10.31
N ALA A 84 -0.73 -7.50 10.44
CA ALA A 84 -0.69 -6.62 11.61
C ALA A 84 -1.99 -5.83 11.79
N LEU A 85 -2.57 -5.30 10.70
CA LEU A 85 -3.84 -4.57 10.75
C LEU A 85 -4.99 -5.48 11.18
N ILE A 86 -5.11 -6.67 10.59
CA ILE A 86 -6.16 -7.64 10.93
C ILE A 86 -6.04 -8.07 12.41
N GLU A 87 -4.83 -8.24 12.92
CA GLU A 87 -4.60 -8.62 14.32
C GLU A 87 -5.10 -7.56 15.30
N VAL A 88 -4.94 -6.27 14.97
CA VAL A 88 -5.48 -5.17 15.79
C VAL A 88 -7.01 -5.24 15.85
N ASP A 89 -7.67 -5.48 14.72
CA ASP A 89 -9.12 -5.60 14.67
C ASP A 89 -9.62 -6.82 15.46
N ILE A 90 -8.99 -7.97 15.30
CA ILE A 90 -9.32 -9.19 16.04
C ILE A 90 -9.20 -8.96 17.54
N THR A 91 -8.09 -8.37 17.98
CA THR A 91 -7.83 -8.08 19.40
C THR A 91 -8.89 -7.14 19.97
N TYR A 92 -9.24 -6.09 19.25
CA TYR A 92 -10.31 -5.17 19.67
C TYR A 92 -11.64 -5.89 19.92
N PHE A 93 -12.07 -6.77 19.02
CA PHE A 93 -13.32 -7.51 19.18
C PHE A 93 -13.25 -8.54 20.30
N LEU A 94 -12.11 -9.18 20.53
CA LEU A 94 -11.92 -10.11 21.64
C LEU A 94 -11.99 -9.41 23.00
N ASP A 95 -11.26 -8.30 23.16
CA ASP A 95 -11.27 -7.49 24.39
C ASP A 95 -12.67 -6.98 24.72
N ARG A 96 -13.40 -6.56 23.69
CA ARG A 96 -14.79 -6.13 23.86
C ARG A 96 -15.74 -7.28 24.26
N ALA A 97 -15.49 -8.49 23.77
CA ALA A 97 -16.27 -9.66 24.17
C ALA A 97 -15.98 -10.06 25.62
N GLU A 98 -14.72 -10.00 26.06
CA GLU A 98 -14.32 -10.26 27.45
C GLU A 98 -14.93 -9.24 28.41
N GLN A 99 -14.93 -7.96 28.09
CA GLN A 99 -15.56 -6.92 28.89
C GLN A 99 -17.08 -7.16 29.10
N LYS A 100 -17.72 -7.85 28.16
CA LYS A 100 -19.14 -8.27 28.25
C LYS A 100 -19.34 -9.64 28.90
N GLY A 101 -18.32 -10.22 29.52
CA GLY A 101 -18.36 -11.50 30.17
C GLY A 101 -18.51 -12.71 29.23
N ARG A 102 -18.26 -12.51 27.92
CA ARG A 102 -18.32 -13.57 26.91
C ARG A 102 -16.91 -14.08 26.61
N LYS A 103 -16.70 -15.39 26.63
CA LYS A 103 -15.46 -15.98 26.13
C LYS A 103 -15.40 -15.81 24.62
N GLY A 104 -14.53 -14.92 24.16
CA GLY A 104 -14.27 -14.72 22.74
C GLY A 104 -13.60 -15.96 22.12
N ASN A 105 -14.14 -16.47 21.02
CA ASN A 105 -13.52 -17.53 20.25
C ASN A 105 -12.69 -16.89 19.13
N ARG A 106 -11.35 -16.80 19.34
CA ARG A 106 -10.42 -16.12 18.42
C ARG A 106 -10.56 -16.56 16.96
N PRO A 107 -10.61 -17.87 16.59
CA PRO A 107 -10.76 -18.25 15.20
C PRO A 107 -12.10 -17.83 14.57
N LYS A 108 -13.18 -17.79 15.34
CA LYS A 108 -14.47 -17.30 14.83
C LYS A 108 -14.45 -15.78 14.58
N VAL A 109 -13.86 -15.03 15.50
CA VAL A 109 -13.71 -13.57 15.33
C VAL A 109 -12.81 -13.26 14.15
N ALA A 110 -11.68 -13.94 14.02
CA ALA A 110 -10.77 -13.80 12.89
C ALA A 110 -11.48 -14.08 11.55
N PHE A 111 -12.22 -15.16 11.46
CA PHE A 111 -12.98 -15.52 10.25
C PHE A 111 -14.02 -14.45 9.89
N LEU A 112 -14.78 -13.95 10.88
CA LEU A 112 -15.77 -12.90 10.65
C LEU A 112 -15.14 -11.58 10.20
N VAL A 113 -14.03 -11.17 10.82
CA VAL A 113 -13.29 -9.96 10.43
C VAL A 113 -12.75 -10.10 9.01
N CYS A 114 -12.12 -11.22 8.67
CA CYS A 114 -11.62 -11.48 7.32
C CYS A 114 -12.76 -11.49 6.29
N LEU A 115 -13.90 -12.10 6.62
CA LEU A 115 -15.07 -12.12 5.74
C LEU A 115 -15.62 -10.71 5.50
N ALA A 116 -15.71 -9.89 6.54
CA ALA A 116 -16.16 -8.50 6.43
C ALA A 116 -15.20 -7.66 5.56
N ILE A 117 -13.90 -7.77 5.79
CA ILE A 117 -12.88 -7.10 4.97
C ILE A 117 -12.97 -7.56 3.52
N PHE A 118 -13.12 -8.87 3.28
CA PHE A 118 -13.27 -9.42 1.94
C PHE A 118 -14.50 -8.87 1.24
N ALA A 119 -15.66 -8.83 1.91
CA ALA A 119 -16.89 -8.29 1.34
C ALA A 119 -16.74 -6.81 0.93
N VAL A 120 -16.14 -5.99 1.81
CA VAL A 120 -15.87 -4.58 1.50
C VAL A 120 -14.86 -4.46 0.35
N SER A 121 -13.81 -5.27 0.33
CA SER A 121 -12.81 -5.26 -0.74
C SER A 121 -13.42 -5.63 -2.10
N VAL A 122 -14.34 -6.59 -2.13
CA VAL A 122 -15.07 -6.95 -3.36
C VAL A 122 -15.94 -5.79 -3.84
N LEU A 123 -16.66 -5.11 -2.93
CA LEU A 123 -17.47 -3.95 -3.29
C LEU A 123 -16.61 -2.81 -3.87
N VAL A 124 -15.49 -2.50 -3.23
CA VAL A 124 -14.54 -1.49 -3.72
C VAL A 124 -13.92 -1.93 -5.06
N GLY A 125 -13.63 -3.22 -5.22
CA GLY A 125 -13.09 -3.77 -6.46
C GLY A 125 -14.09 -3.70 -7.63
N ILE A 126 -15.37 -3.93 -7.37
CA ILE A 126 -16.43 -3.80 -8.40
C ILE A 126 -16.58 -2.34 -8.86
N ASP A 127 -16.47 -1.40 -7.93
CA ASP A 127 -16.49 0.04 -8.25
C ASP A 127 -15.21 0.53 -8.96
N GLY A 128 -14.21 -0.35 -9.12
CA GLY A 128 -12.94 -0.01 -9.78
C GLY A 128 -12.22 1.14 -9.10
N LEU A 129 -12.23 1.18 -7.76
CA LEU A 129 -11.66 2.27 -6.95
C LEU A 129 -12.33 3.64 -7.23
N GLY A 130 -13.63 3.63 -7.48
CA GLY A 130 -14.41 4.85 -7.74
C GLY A 130 -14.40 5.29 -9.20
N THR A 131 -13.87 4.48 -10.13
CA THR A 131 -13.80 4.84 -11.55
C THR A 131 -15.09 4.57 -12.29
N THR A 132 -15.92 3.64 -11.84
CA THR A 132 -17.16 3.22 -12.53
C THR A 132 -18.41 3.97 -12.06
N GLY A 133 -18.33 4.70 -10.93
CA GLY A 133 -19.43 5.48 -10.39
C GLY A 133 -20.63 4.65 -9.91
N VAL A 134 -20.41 3.37 -9.59
CA VAL A 134 -21.45 2.48 -9.05
C VAL A 134 -21.90 2.97 -7.66
N PHE A 135 -20.99 3.51 -6.88
CA PHE A 135 -21.30 4.15 -5.62
C PHE A 135 -21.17 5.68 -5.77
N PRO A 136 -22.12 6.48 -5.22
CA PRO A 136 -22.05 7.93 -5.21
C PRO A 136 -21.04 8.41 -4.17
N TRP A 137 -19.78 8.01 -4.30
CA TRP A 137 -18.72 8.69 -3.57
C TRP A 137 -18.66 10.12 -4.09
N PRO A 138 -18.52 11.13 -3.22
CA PRO A 138 -18.18 12.44 -3.71
C PRO A 138 -16.95 12.24 -4.59
N ALA A 139 -17.07 12.60 -5.87
CA ALA A 139 -15.99 12.48 -6.83
C ALA A 139 -14.76 13.14 -6.21
N THR A 140 -13.94 12.38 -5.54
CA THR A 140 -12.62 12.80 -5.14
C THR A 140 -11.82 12.79 -6.42
N ALA A 141 -11.96 13.90 -7.14
CA ALA A 141 -11.00 14.30 -8.14
C ALA A 141 -9.62 13.91 -7.60
N GLY A 142 -8.88 13.11 -8.30
CA GLY A 142 -7.51 12.88 -7.96
C GLY A 142 -6.94 11.48 -8.15
N TRP A 143 -7.72 10.47 -8.47
CA TRP A 143 -7.14 9.16 -8.80
C TRP A 143 -7.03 8.93 -10.31
N ASN A 144 -7.69 9.75 -11.13
CA ASN A 144 -7.71 9.65 -12.59
C ASN A 144 -7.06 10.85 -13.30
N ASP A 145 -6.59 11.87 -12.56
CA ASP A 145 -5.89 13.03 -13.13
C ASP A 145 -4.38 12.90 -12.99
#